data_ecbea6db533c9271fdff69db30b99f94
#
_entry.id   ecbea6db533c9271fdff69db30b99f94
#
_cell.length_a   1.000
_cell.length_b   1.000
_cell.length_c   1.000
_cell.angle_alpha   90.00
_cell.angle_beta   90.00
_cell.angle_gamma   90.00
#
_symmetry.space_group_name_H-M   'P 1'
#
loop_
_entity.id
_entity.type
_entity.pdbx_description
1 polymer ?
#
loop_
_entity_poly.entity_id
_entity_poly.type
_entity_poly.pdbx_seq_one_letter_code
_entity_poly.pdbx_strand_id
1 'polypeptide(L)'
;MEIPFEQEYREKFFKLSNEVFESNFWSDGPMLRRFEEAFELYTGLPSRGIHSGGAGLLSILDYLDVRGKDVLVPANTFWATPRAVQLAGGNVIYGDCNREDLCLSLEDLKKKVTPDTKAVIVVHIGGYLAFQIEAIAEFCKDRRIALIEDCAHAHGASWSGKTAGHYGFAGAYSFYATKTMPLGEGGMVVSHDRTFMKWLKNYRNYGKEVVNGKVTYPLKTAFNYRMSELSAALGIVQLERLPTVLEWKQRLAAKYDKIFDNRVKLPDGMVSGYYKYIVFGY
;
A
#
# COMPACT_ATOMS: atom_id res chain seq x y z
N MET A 1 1.06 -13.39 20.54
CA MET A 1 0.49 -12.51 21.61
C MET A 1 -0.19 -11.37 20.87
N GLU A 2 -1.50 -11.22 21.03
CA GLU A 2 -2.28 -10.17 20.41
C GLU A 2 -2.18 -8.88 21.22
N ILE A 3 -2.11 -7.73 20.56
CA ILE A 3 -2.19 -6.44 21.23
C ILE A 3 -3.69 -6.18 21.47
N PRO A 4 -4.16 -6.10 22.71
CA PRO A 4 -5.56 -5.85 22.96
C PRO A 4 -5.97 -4.49 22.34
N PHE A 5 -7.19 -4.42 21.84
CA PHE A 5 -7.75 -3.16 21.38
C PHE A 5 -8.26 -2.40 22.61
N GLU A 6 -7.58 -1.31 22.95
CA GLU A 6 -7.78 -0.54 24.19
C GLU A 6 -9.19 0.08 24.23
N GLN A 7 -9.73 0.29 25.44
CA GLN A 7 -11.13 0.73 25.61
C GLN A 7 -11.38 2.11 25.00
N GLU A 8 -10.45 3.04 25.15
CA GLU A 8 -10.57 4.40 24.59
C GLU A 8 -10.75 4.39 23.06
N TYR A 9 -10.04 3.52 22.35
CA TYR A 9 -10.18 3.38 20.90
C TYR A 9 -11.49 2.70 20.49
N ARG A 10 -12.02 1.77 21.33
CA ARG A 10 -13.35 1.19 21.11
C ARG A 10 -14.44 2.24 21.26
N GLU A 11 -14.40 3.04 22.33
CA GLU A 11 -15.36 4.12 22.58
C GLU A 11 -15.34 5.14 21.45
N LYS A 12 -14.14 5.52 20.97
CA LYS A 12 -13.98 6.40 19.82
C LYS A 12 -14.57 5.80 18.55
N PHE A 13 -14.33 4.53 18.28
CA PHE A 13 -14.93 3.84 17.13
C PHE A 13 -16.45 3.86 17.19
N PHE A 14 -17.05 3.56 18.34
CA PHE A 14 -18.51 3.61 18.51
C PHE A 14 -19.07 5.03 18.29
N LYS A 15 -18.37 6.06 18.78
CA LYS A 15 -18.76 7.45 18.51
C LYS A 15 -18.74 7.76 17.01
N LEU A 16 -17.65 7.43 16.30
CA LEU A 16 -17.56 7.66 14.86
C LEU A 16 -18.57 6.81 14.07
N SER A 17 -18.86 5.60 14.53
CA SER A 17 -19.89 4.75 13.92
C SER A 17 -21.28 5.37 14.06
N ASN A 18 -21.61 5.97 15.20
CA ASN A 18 -22.87 6.70 15.37
C ASN A 18 -22.98 7.88 14.39
N GLU A 19 -21.90 8.63 14.17
CA GLU A 19 -21.88 9.69 13.14
C GLU A 19 -22.18 9.13 11.72
N VAL A 20 -21.72 7.91 11.41
CA VAL A 20 -22.06 7.23 10.14
C VAL A 20 -23.55 6.92 10.08
N PHE A 21 -24.14 6.37 11.15
CA PHE A 21 -25.59 6.08 11.20
C PHE A 21 -26.42 7.36 11.06
N GLU A 22 -26.06 8.43 11.76
CA GLU A 22 -26.77 9.72 11.71
C GLU A 22 -26.68 10.36 10.29
N SER A 23 -25.54 10.23 9.62
CA SER A 23 -25.33 10.80 8.29
C SER A 23 -26.09 10.09 7.17
N ASN A 24 -26.51 8.84 7.38
CA ASN A 24 -27.04 7.93 6.37
C ASN A 24 -26.12 7.71 5.13
N PHE A 25 -24.84 8.10 5.19
CA PHE A 25 -23.85 7.74 4.20
C PHE A 25 -23.20 6.40 4.59
N TRP A 26 -23.28 5.39 3.72
CA TRP A 26 -22.73 4.05 3.99
C TRP A 26 -21.43 3.78 3.24
N SER A 27 -21.14 4.56 2.19
CA SER A 27 -19.89 4.48 1.43
C SER A 27 -19.61 5.80 0.69
N ASP A 28 -18.34 6.10 0.43
CA ASP A 28 -17.87 7.28 -0.30
C ASP A 28 -18.34 8.62 0.31
N GLY A 29 -18.48 8.66 1.61
CA GLY A 29 -19.06 9.77 2.37
C GLY A 29 -18.03 10.58 3.18
N PRO A 30 -18.51 11.28 4.23
CA PRO A 30 -17.68 12.17 5.04
C PRO A 30 -16.58 11.45 5.83
N MET A 31 -16.86 10.25 6.35
CA MET A 31 -15.90 9.51 7.17
C MET A 31 -14.71 9.05 6.34
N LEU A 32 -14.98 8.58 5.10
CA LEU A 32 -13.90 8.22 4.18
C LEU A 32 -13.02 9.42 3.84
N ARG A 33 -13.58 10.61 3.64
CA ARG A 33 -12.78 11.82 3.40
C ARG A 33 -11.87 12.15 4.57
N ARG A 34 -12.40 12.09 5.81
CA ARG A 34 -11.62 12.29 7.05
C ARG A 34 -10.48 11.29 7.17
N PHE A 35 -10.72 10.03 6.82
CA PHE A 35 -9.68 9.00 6.84
C PHE A 35 -8.61 9.24 5.76
N GLU A 36 -9.01 9.61 4.54
CA GLU A 36 -8.09 9.98 3.45
C GLU A 36 -7.19 11.17 3.87
N GLU A 37 -7.77 12.23 4.44
CA GLU A 37 -7.05 13.39 4.95
C GLU A 37 -6.08 13.05 6.08
N ALA A 38 -6.51 12.22 7.04
CA ALA A 38 -5.66 11.76 8.13
C ALA A 38 -4.49 10.91 7.60
N PHE A 39 -4.73 10.05 6.60
CA PHE A 39 -3.70 9.23 6.00
C PHE A 39 -2.73 10.05 5.11
N GLU A 40 -3.23 11.10 4.45
CA GLU A 40 -2.40 12.07 3.73
C GLU A 40 -1.46 12.80 4.70
N LEU A 41 -1.94 13.21 5.88
CA LEU A 41 -1.09 13.81 6.93
C LEU A 41 -0.04 12.81 7.45
N TYR A 42 -0.42 11.56 7.62
CA TYR A 42 0.48 10.51 8.09
C TYR A 42 1.60 10.18 7.07
N THR A 43 1.27 10.07 5.80
CA THR A 43 2.24 9.72 4.76
C THR A 43 2.93 10.93 4.15
N GLY A 44 2.32 12.11 4.16
CA GLY A 44 2.74 13.28 3.38
C GLY A 44 2.36 13.20 1.89
N LEU A 45 1.50 12.24 1.50
CA LEU A 45 1.10 11.98 0.12
C LEU A 45 -0.42 12.06 -0.05
N PRO A 46 -0.94 12.67 -1.13
CA PRO A 46 -2.35 12.53 -1.50
C PRO A 46 -2.81 11.08 -1.42
N SER A 47 -3.90 10.84 -0.71
CA SER A 47 -4.38 9.51 -0.35
C SER A 47 -5.82 9.27 -0.80
N ARG A 48 -6.14 8.05 -1.28
CA ARG A 48 -7.51 7.64 -1.65
C ARG A 48 -7.81 6.24 -1.14
N GLY A 49 -8.86 6.13 -0.35
CA GLY A 49 -9.35 4.85 0.16
C GLY A 49 -9.97 4.00 -0.93
N ILE A 50 -9.70 2.71 -0.86
CA ILE A 50 -10.20 1.68 -1.78
C ILE A 50 -10.53 0.43 -0.96
N HIS A 51 -11.32 -0.51 -1.52
CA HIS A 51 -11.81 -1.64 -0.72
C HIS A 51 -10.74 -2.68 -0.35
N SER A 52 -9.58 -2.70 -1.01
CA SER A 52 -8.48 -3.61 -0.68
C SER A 52 -7.14 -3.14 -1.28
N GLY A 53 -6.02 -3.60 -0.75
CA GLY A 53 -4.69 -3.33 -1.33
C GLY A 53 -4.54 -3.90 -2.74
N GLY A 54 -5.12 -5.09 -2.99
CA GLY A 54 -5.11 -5.69 -4.33
C GLY A 54 -5.85 -4.85 -5.37
N ALA A 55 -7.00 -4.27 -5.01
CA ALA A 55 -7.71 -3.31 -5.86
C ALA A 55 -6.91 -2.01 -6.06
N GLY A 56 -6.12 -1.60 -5.05
CA GLY A 56 -5.18 -0.49 -5.18
C GLY A 56 -4.12 -0.76 -6.25
N LEU A 57 -3.46 -1.92 -6.19
CA LEU A 57 -2.49 -2.32 -7.22
C LEU A 57 -3.12 -2.41 -8.61
N LEU A 58 -4.29 -3.03 -8.72
CA LEU A 58 -5.04 -3.12 -9.99
C LEU A 58 -5.34 -1.74 -10.56
N SER A 59 -5.81 -0.80 -9.73
CA SER A 59 -6.14 0.56 -10.19
C SER A 59 -4.93 1.33 -10.70
N ILE A 60 -3.76 1.16 -10.08
CA ILE A 60 -2.51 1.77 -10.53
C ILE A 60 -2.11 1.20 -11.91
N LEU A 61 -2.18 -0.13 -12.06
CA LEU A 61 -1.82 -0.83 -13.30
C LEU A 61 -2.78 -0.48 -14.45
N ASP A 62 -4.09 -0.39 -14.18
CA ASP A 62 -5.08 0.05 -15.18
C ASP A 62 -4.85 1.50 -15.64
N TYR A 63 -4.50 2.40 -14.71
CA TYR A 63 -4.17 3.78 -15.06
C TYR A 63 -2.93 3.88 -15.95
N LEU A 64 -1.92 3.07 -15.66
CA LEU A 64 -0.67 3.01 -16.44
C LEU A 64 -0.84 2.31 -17.79
N ASP A 65 -1.99 1.68 -18.03
CA ASP A 65 -2.29 0.89 -19.22
C ASP A 65 -1.20 -0.14 -19.53
N VAL A 66 -1.09 -1.13 -18.66
CA VAL A 66 -0.09 -2.22 -18.79
C VAL A 66 -0.55 -3.35 -19.72
N ARG A 67 -1.68 -3.22 -20.39
CA ARG A 67 -2.25 -4.25 -21.25
C ARG A 67 -1.26 -4.67 -22.36
N GLY A 68 -0.94 -5.97 -22.40
CA GLY A 68 0.02 -6.54 -23.35
C GLY A 68 1.48 -6.12 -23.09
N LYS A 69 1.77 -5.44 -21.97
CA LYS A 69 3.11 -5.00 -21.58
C LYS A 69 3.64 -5.83 -20.42
N ASP A 70 4.94 -5.88 -20.29
CA ASP A 70 5.61 -6.58 -19.21
C ASP A 70 5.59 -5.75 -17.92
N VAL A 71 5.23 -6.41 -16.83
CA VAL A 71 5.31 -5.86 -15.46
C VAL A 71 6.20 -6.78 -14.65
N LEU A 72 7.32 -6.26 -14.16
CA LEU A 72 8.23 -7.01 -13.34
C LEU A 72 7.77 -6.96 -11.87
N VAL A 73 7.65 -8.12 -11.24
CA VAL A 73 7.24 -8.30 -9.84
C VAL A 73 8.25 -9.18 -9.11
N PRO A 74 8.51 -8.99 -7.80
CA PRO A 74 9.38 -9.90 -7.06
C PRO A 74 8.75 -11.29 -6.95
N ALA A 75 9.56 -12.35 -7.01
CA ALA A 75 9.09 -13.72 -6.79
C ALA A 75 8.61 -13.93 -5.34
N ASN A 76 9.20 -13.21 -4.37
CA ASN A 76 8.76 -13.20 -2.99
C ASN A 76 7.67 -12.14 -2.76
N THR A 77 6.43 -12.51 -3.07
CA THR A 77 5.27 -11.63 -2.90
C THR A 77 4.01 -12.42 -2.53
N PHE A 78 2.97 -11.71 -2.13
CA PHE A 78 1.64 -12.30 -1.99
C PHE A 78 0.96 -12.40 -3.36
N TRP A 79 0.09 -13.39 -3.50
CA TRP A 79 -0.59 -13.69 -4.76
C TRP A 79 -1.36 -12.52 -5.39
N ALA A 80 -1.77 -11.53 -4.60
CA ALA A 80 -2.48 -10.35 -5.10
C ALA A 80 -1.65 -9.53 -6.09
N THR A 81 -0.32 -9.45 -5.88
CA THR A 81 0.58 -8.63 -6.72
C THR A 81 0.62 -9.12 -8.17
N PRO A 82 1.02 -10.38 -8.49
CA PRO A 82 0.97 -10.88 -9.87
C PRO A 82 -0.46 -10.99 -10.41
N ARG A 83 -1.45 -11.26 -9.56
CA ARG A 83 -2.85 -11.33 -9.99
C ARG A 83 -3.37 -9.98 -10.46
N ALA A 84 -3.00 -8.88 -9.80
CA ALA A 84 -3.38 -7.53 -10.24
C ALA A 84 -2.81 -7.23 -11.64
N VAL A 85 -1.56 -7.64 -11.94
CA VAL A 85 -0.96 -7.51 -13.27
C VAL A 85 -1.76 -8.29 -14.32
N GLN A 86 -2.09 -9.55 -14.03
CA GLN A 86 -2.87 -10.40 -14.95
C GLN A 86 -4.27 -9.82 -15.22
N LEU A 87 -4.95 -9.32 -14.18
CA LEU A 87 -6.28 -8.71 -14.31
C LEU A 87 -6.23 -7.40 -15.11
N ALA A 88 -5.16 -6.62 -15.00
CA ALA A 88 -4.92 -5.43 -15.83
C ALA A 88 -4.52 -5.79 -17.28
N GLY A 89 -4.35 -7.10 -17.59
CA GLY A 89 -3.97 -7.58 -18.92
C GLY A 89 -2.48 -7.49 -19.23
N GLY A 90 -1.63 -7.25 -18.22
CA GLY A 90 -0.17 -7.25 -18.34
C GLY A 90 0.44 -8.64 -18.26
N ASN A 91 1.66 -8.76 -18.76
CA ASN A 91 2.47 -9.97 -18.64
C ASN A 91 3.31 -9.91 -17.37
N VAL A 92 3.24 -10.94 -16.54
CA VAL A 92 4.01 -11.02 -15.29
C VAL A 92 5.41 -11.54 -15.59
N ILE A 93 6.43 -10.74 -15.27
CA ILE A 93 7.84 -11.14 -15.27
C ILE A 93 8.33 -11.22 -13.84
N TYR A 94 8.72 -12.38 -13.36
CA TYR A 94 9.21 -12.54 -12.00
C TYR A 94 10.69 -12.15 -11.89
N GLY A 95 10.98 -11.21 -10.96
CA GLY A 95 12.32 -10.84 -10.55
C GLY A 95 12.75 -11.60 -9.29
N ASP A 96 14.02 -11.96 -9.21
CA ASP A 96 14.59 -12.57 -8.01
C ASP A 96 14.71 -11.55 -6.88
N CYS A 97 14.85 -12.04 -5.66
CA CYS A 97 15.01 -11.23 -4.46
C CYS A 97 16.46 -11.26 -3.99
N ASN A 98 16.93 -10.16 -3.43
CA ASN A 98 18.22 -10.17 -2.76
C ASN A 98 18.13 -10.90 -1.40
N ARG A 99 19.26 -11.38 -0.89
CA ARG A 99 19.30 -12.16 0.35
C ARG A 99 19.25 -11.31 1.61
N GLU A 100 19.53 -10.01 1.50
CA GLU A 100 19.65 -9.15 2.67
C GLU A 100 18.30 -8.77 3.25
N ASP A 101 17.33 -8.47 2.38
CA ASP A 101 16.00 -7.99 2.77
C ASP A 101 14.84 -8.78 2.16
N LEU A 102 15.12 -9.76 1.31
CA LEU A 102 14.14 -10.58 0.59
C LEU A 102 13.20 -9.76 -0.32
N CYS A 103 13.56 -8.51 -0.63
CA CYS A 103 12.87 -7.66 -1.60
C CYS A 103 13.49 -7.81 -3.00
N LEU A 104 12.89 -7.16 -4.00
CA LEU A 104 13.34 -7.23 -5.39
C LEU A 104 14.82 -6.87 -5.53
N SER A 105 15.59 -7.72 -6.21
CA SER A 105 17.00 -7.48 -6.54
C SER A 105 17.12 -6.51 -7.72
N LEU A 106 17.85 -5.41 -7.54
CA LEU A 106 18.20 -4.47 -8.61
C LEU A 106 19.04 -5.15 -9.70
N GLU A 107 19.92 -6.07 -9.31
CA GLU A 107 20.75 -6.81 -10.28
C GLU A 107 19.90 -7.66 -11.22
N ASP A 108 18.95 -8.40 -10.66
CA ASP A 108 18.05 -9.24 -11.46
C ASP A 108 17.05 -8.39 -12.27
N LEU A 109 16.54 -7.29 -11.68
CA LEU A 109 15.73 -6.31 -12.39
C LEU A 109 16.45 -5.81 -13.65
N LYS A 110 17.74 -5.42 -13.56
CA LYS A 110 18.54 -4.96 -14.70
C LYS A 110 18.67 -6.00 -15.81
N LYS A 111 18.70 -7.29 -15.46
CA LYS A 111 18.80 -8.40 -16.43
C LYS A 111 17.48 -8.68 -17.16
N LYS A 112 16.34 -8.43 -16.48
CA LYS A 112 15.01 -8.85 -16.97
C LYS A 112 14.19 -7.75 -17.61
N VAL A 113 14.59 -6.49 -17.45
CA VAL A 113 13.92 -5.37 -18.10
C VAL A 113 14.14 -5.42 -19.62
N THR A 114 13.06 -5.27 -20.37
CA THR A 114 13.01 -5.23 -21.84
C THR A 114 12.42 -3.91 -22.32
N PRO A 115 12.46 -3.59 -23.61
CA PRO A 115 11.76 -2.43 -24.17
C PRO A 115 10.23 -2.46 -23.97
N ASP A 116 9.65 -3.64 -23.71
CA ASP A 116 8.22 -3.82 -23.44
C ASP A 116 7.87 -3.67 -21.96
N THR A 117 8.86 -3.53 -21.07
CA THR A 117 8.62 -3.35 -19.62
C THR A 117 7.99 -1.98 -19.36
N LYS A 118 6.76 -1.98 -18.89
CA LYS A 118 5.98 -0.78 -18.59
C LYS A 118 6.05 -0.35 -17.12
N ALA A 119 6.10 -1.33 -16.23
CA ALA A 119 6.12 -1.09 -14.79
C ALA A 119 6.98 -2.11 -14.04
N VAL A 120 7.42 -1.71 -12.86
CA VAL A 120 8.08 -2.55 -11.85
C VAL A 120 7.31 -2.41 -10.56
N ILE A 121 7.01 -3.50 -9.88
CA ILE A 121 6.42 -3.49 -8.55
C ILE A 121 7.49 -3.91 -7.54
N VAL A 122 7.74 -3.08 -6.54
CA VAL A 122 8.54 -3.43 -5.37
C VAL A 122 7.61 -3.73 -4.21
N VAL A 123 7.85 -4.83 -3.52
CA VAL A 123 7.08 -5.22 -2.31
C VAL A 123 7.96 -5.00 -1.08
N HIS A 124 7.49 -4.25 -0.12
CA HIS A 124 8.14 -4.01 1.16
C HIS A 124 7.82 -5.14 2.14
N ILE A 125 8.41 -6.33 1.89
CA ILE A 125 7.89 -7.63 2.35
C ILE A 125 7.87 -7.84 3.87
N GLY A 126 8.83 -7.31 4.60
CA GLY A 126 8.97 -7.52 6.06
C GLY A 126 8.31 -6.44 6.92
N GLY A 127 7.85 -5.36 6.30
CA GLY A 127 7.37 -4.17 7.01
C GLY A 127 8.46 -3.12 7.21
N TYR A 128 9.53 -3.19 6.42
CA TYR A 128 10.58 -2.20 6.17
C TYR A 128 10.59 -1.85 4.68
N LEU A 129 11.24 -0.78 4.30
CA LEU A 129 11.41 -0.43 2.89
C LEU A 129 12.45 -1.36 2.25
N ALA A 130 12.26 -1.71 0.97
CA ALA A 130 13.28 -2.46 0.22
C ALA A 130 14.61 -1.71 0.27
N PHE A 131 15.71 -2.40 0.60
CA PHE A 131 17.01 -1.76 0.83
C PHE A 131 17.58 -1.08 -0.42
N GLN A 132 17.18 -1.54 -1.59
CA GLN A 132 17.60 -0.98 -2.87
C GLN A 132 16.57 -0.03 -3.49
N ILE A 133 15.56 0.43 -2.73
CA ILE A 133 14.42 1.20 -3.27
C ILE A 133 14.84 2.46 -4.01
N GLU A 134 15.81 3.22 -3.49
CA GLU A 134 16.30 4.45 -4.13
C GLU A 134 16.98 4.14 -5.47
N ALA A 135 17.85 3.15 -5.50
CA ALA A 135 18.54 2.73 -6.72
C ALA A 135 17.58 2.12 -7.77
N ILE A 136 16.55 1.39 -7.31
CA ILE A 136 15.48 0.90 -8.19
C ILE A 136 14.65 2.06 -8.76
N ALA A 137 14.33 3.05 -7.94
CA ALA A 137 13.58 4.22 -8.37
C ALA A 137 14.34 5.03 -9.43
N GLU A 138 15.64 5.27 -9.21
CA GLU A 138 16.52 5.94 -10.18
C GLU A 138 16.60 5.15 -11.49
N PHE A 139 16.85 3.84 -11.40
CA PHE A 139 16.91 2.96 -12.56
C PHE A 139 15.62 2.98 -13.40
N CYS A 140 14.45 2.94 -12.73
CA CYS A 140 13.15 3.00 -13.40
C CYS A 140 12.92 4.37 -14.05
N LYS A 141 13.26 5.46 -13.35
CA LYS A 141 13.16 6.83 -13.86
C LYS A 141 13.96 7.03 -15.14
N ASP A 142 15.23 6.59 -15.17
CA ASP A 142 16.12 6.72 -16.34
C ASP A 142 15.58 6.00 -17.57
N ARG A 143 14.80 4.94 -17.36
CA ARG A 143 14.19 4.13 -18.43
C ARG A 143 12.73 4.45 -18.71
N ARG A 144 12.15 5.44 -18.01
CA ARG A 144 10.73 5.80 -18.11
C ARG A 144 9.79 4.62 -17.79
N ILE A 145 10.21 3.75 -16.87
CA ILE A 145 9.42 2.64 -16.35
C ILE A 145 8.71 3.15 -15.10
N ALA A 146 7.42 2.87 -14.96
CA ALA A 146 6.68 3.23 -13.76
C ALA A 146 7.09 2.32 -12.58
N LEU A 147 7.53 2.89 -11.46
CA LEU A 147 7.74 2.15 -10.23
C LEU A 147 6.46 2.19 -9.40
N ILE A 148 6.00 1.03 -8.93
CA ILE A 148 4.84 0.86 -8.04
C ILE A 148 5.33 0.26 -6.73
N GLU A 149 4.87 0.78 -5.61
CA GLU A 149 5.20 0.25 -4.29
C GLU A 149 4.02 -0.54 -3.72
N ASP A 150 4.21 -1.84 -3.51
CA ASP A 150 3.29 -2.64 -2.69
C ASP A 150 3.64 -2.41 -1.22
N CYS A 151 2.86 -1.53 -0.60
CA CYS A 151 3.02 -1.08 0.79
C CYS A 151 2.18 -1.90 1.78
N ALA A 152 1.63 -3.06 1.35
CA ALA A 152 0.70 -3.85 2.16
C ALA A 152 1.25 -4.29 3.54
N HIS A 153 2.57 -4.31 3.71
CA HIS A 153 3.25 -4.62 4.97
C HIS A 153 3.95 -3.41 5.61
N ALA A 154 3.97 -2.27 4.94
CA ALA A 154 4.86 -1.15 5.26
C ALA A 154 4.26 -0.07 6.17
N HIS A 155 3.17 -0.37 6.90
CA HIS A 155 2.62 0.56 7.90
C HIS A 155 3.67 0.84 8.98
N GLY A 156 4.03 2.10 9.16
CA GLY A 156 5.07 2.54 10.09
C GLY A 156 6.50 2.42 9.57
N ALA A 157 6.68 1.95 8.33
CA ALA A 157 8.01 1.91 7.72
C ALA A 157 8.38 3.28 7.13
N SER A 158 9.63 3.69 7.36
CA SER A 158 10.20 4.89 6.76
C SER A 158 11.71 4.79 6.62
N TRP A 159 12.27 5.57 5.69
CA TRP A 159 13.71 5.74 5.55
C TRP A 159 14.02 7.17 5.13
N SER A 160 14.98 7.80 5.80
CA SER A 160 15.36 9.18 5.54
C SER A 160 14.17 10.17 5.53
N GLY A 161 13.20 9.94 6.44
CA GLY A 161 11.99 10.76 6.58
C GLY A 161 10.88 10.48 5.54
N LYS A 162 11.07 9.54 4.61
CA LYS A 162 10.07 9.15 3.61
C LYS A 162 9.38 7.84 4.02
N THR A 163 8.06 7.82 4.02
CA THR A 163 7.26 6.60 4.20
C THR A 163 7.23 5.79 2.90
N ALA A 164 6.76 4.53 2.96
CA ALA A 164 6.46 3.75 1.74
C ALA A 164 5.46 4.50 0.85
N GLY A 165 5.59 4.37 -0.47
CA GLY A 165 4.78 5.08 -1.46
C GLY A 165 5.41 6.37 -1.99
N HIS A 166 6.56 6.80 -1.44
CA HIS A 166 7.25 8.03 -1.85
C HIS A 166 8.22 7.87 -3.02
N TYR A 167 8.69 6.66 -3.27
CA TYR A 167 9.77 6.41 -4.23
C TYR A 167 9.26 6.13 -5.64
N GLY A 168 8.03 5.60 -5.74
CA GLY A 168 7.42 5.24 -7.00
C GLY A 168 6.40 6.26 -7.52
N PHE A 169 5.75 5.90 -8.63
CA PHE A 169 4.59 6.61 -9.16
C PHE A 169 3.43 6.61 -8.18
N ALA A 170 3.18 5.46 -7.53
CA ALA A 170 2.14 5.28 -6.54
C ALA A 170 2.46 4.10 -5.61
N GLY A 171 1.87 4.13 -4.40
CA GLY A 171 1.91 3.04 -3.44
C GLY A 171 0.52 2.54 -3.07
N ALA A 172 0.38 1.24 -2.81
CA ALA A 172 -0.87 0.62 -2.38
C ALA A 172 -0.71 -0.04 -1.00
N TYR A 173 -1.44 0.46 0.00
CA TYR A 173 -1.54 -0.11 1.35
C TYR A 173 -2.73 -1.06 1.45
N SER A 174 -2.63 -2.04 2.32
CA SER A 174 -3.70 -3.00 2.63
C SER A 174 -4.09 -2.90 4.11
N PHE A 175 -5.37 -2.92 4.39
CA PHE A 175 -5.92 -2.97 5.74
C PHE A 175 -6.64 -4.30 6.03
N TYR A 176 -6.25 -5.37 5.33
CA TYR A 176 -6.75 -6.71 5.59
C TYR A 176 -6.55 -7.09 7.07
N ALA A 177 -7.37 -7.98 7.58
CA ALA A 177 -7.45 -8.37 9.00
C ALA A 177 -6.11 -8.72 9.66
N THR A 178 -5.09 -9.19 8.89
CA THR A 178 -3.77 -9.55 9.43
C THR A 178 -2.74 -8.42 9.40
N LYS A 179 -3.08 -7.27 8.81
CA LYS A 179 -2.13 -6.17 8.65
C LYS A 179 -1.89 -5.43 9.97
N THR A 180 -0.82 -4.64 10.03
CA THR A 180 -0.47 -3.86 11.24
C THR A 180 -1.58 -2.88 11.62
N MET A 181 -2.36 -2.42 10.64
CA MET A 181 -3.52 -1.55 10.79
C MET A 181 -4.75 -2.24 10.17
N PRO A 182 -5.41 -3.18 10.90
CA PRO A 182 -6.49 -3.97 10.34
C PRO A 182 -7.84 -3.23 10.36
N LEU A 183 -8.60 -3.32 9.25
CA LEU A 183 -10.00 -2.86 9.14
C LEU A 183 -10.96 -4.02 8.80
N GLY A 184 -10.48 -5.27 8.80
CA GLY A 184 -11.15 -6.41 8.19
C GLY A 184 -10.83 -6.45 6.71
N GLU A 185 -11.42 -5.54 5.94
CA GLU A 185 -11.08 -5.29 4.54
C GLU A 185 -10.88 -3.78 4.32
N GLY A 186 -9.95 -3.43 3.42
CA GLY A 186 -9.64 -2.05 3.07
C GLY A 186 -8.29 -1.91 2.38
N GLY A 187 -8.08 -0.75 1.78
CA GLY A 187 -6.82 -0.33 1.19
C GLY A 187 -6.74 1.18 1.07
N MET A 188 -5.54 1.68 0.84
CA MET A 188 -5.27 3.08 0.53
C MET A 188 -4.25 3.16 -0.59
N VAL A 189 -4.53 3.97 -1.58
CA VAL A 189 -3.56 4.31 -2.62
C VAL A 189 -3.01 5.70 -2.34
N VAL A 190 -1.70 5.84 -2.44
CA VAL A 190 -0.99 7.10 -2.25
C VAL A 190 -0.19 7.44 -3.51
N SER A 191 -0.12 8.72 -3.89
CA SER A 191 0.67 9.17 -5.02
C SER A 191 0.88 10.69 -5.00
N HIS A 192 2.01 11.16 -5.52
CA HIS A 192 2.22 12.58 -5.81
C HIS A 192 1.40 13.09 -7.01
N ASP A 193 0.96 12.19 -7.91
CA ASP A 193 0.22 12.54 -9.12
C ASP A 193 -1.26 12.84 -8.81
N ARG A 194 -1.59 14.13 -8.70
CA ARG A 194 -2.96 14.58 -8.42
C ARG A 194 -3.95 14.24 -9.54
N THR A 195 -3.48 14.08 -10.78
CA THR A 195 -4.33 13.68 -11.92
C THR A 195 -4.75 12.23 -11.77
N PHE A 196 -3.80 11.35 -11.44
CA PHE A 196 -4.10 9.97 -11.10
C PHE A 196 -5.05 9.88 -9.89
N MET A 197 -4.82 10.65 -8.82
CA MET A 197 -5.66 10.61 -7.62
C MET A 197 -7.11 11.08 -7.89
N LYS A 198 -7.29 12.03 -8.81
CA LYS A 198 -8.62 12.44 -9.29
C LYS A 198 -9.29 11.33 -10.13
N TRP A 199 -8.55 10.71 -11.04
CA TRP A 199 -9.01 9.58 -11.83
C TRP A 199 -9.39 8.39 -10.93
N LEU A 200 -8.59 8.06 -9.92
CA LEU A 200 -8.84 6.95 -8.98
C LEU A 200 -10.14 7.14 -8.20
N LYS A 201 -10.48 8.37 -7.81
CA LYS A 201 -11.76 8.69 -7.16
C LYS A 201 -12.95 8.28 -8.05
N ASN A 202 -12.87 8.50 -9.36
CA ASN A 202 -13.90 8.07 -10.30
C ASN A 202 -13.84 6.56 -10.54
N TYR A 203 -12.64 6.01 -10.73
CA TYR A 203 -12.38 4.60 -11.01
C TYR A 203 -12.99 3.68 -9.93
N ARG A 204 -12.79 3.98 -8.65
CA ARG A 204 -13.35 3.18 -7.55
C ARG A 204 -14.88 3.19 -7.49
N ASN A 205 -15.54 4.05 -8.25
CA ASN A 205 -16.99 4.19 -8.33
C ASN A 205 -17.51 4.03 -9.76
N TYR A 206 -17.23 2.88 -10.37
CA TYR A 206 -17.64 2.53 -11.76
C TYR A 206 -17.15 3.52 -12.83
N GLY A 207 -16.16 4.36 -12.56
CA GLY A 207 -15.73 5.42 -13.48
C GLY A 207 -16.75 6.53 -13.64
N LYS A 208 -17.60 6.75 -12.63
CA LYS A 208 -18.64 7.77 -12.64
C LYS A 208 -18.05 9.17 -12.73
N GLU A 209 -18.47 9.90 -13.73
CA GLU A 209 -18.16 11.33 -13.91
C GLU A 209 -19.45 12.14 -14.06
N VAL A 210 -19.40 13.39 -13.59
CA VAL A 210 -20.50 14.34 -13.78
C VAL A 210 -19.96 15.50 -14.61
N VAL A 211 -20.44 15.60 -15.86
CA VAL A 211 -20.06 16.67 -16.78
C VAL A 211 -21.33 17.44 -17.17
N ASN A 212 -21.36 18.74 -16.87
CA ASN A 212 -22.52 19.61 -17.15
C ASN A 212 -23.85 19.03 -16.59
N GLY A 213 -23.81 18.48 -15.36
CA GLY A 213 -24.98 17.87 -14.71
C GLY A 213 -25.38 16.50 -15.24
N LYS A 214 -24.71 15.96 -16.27
CA LYS A 214 -24.96 14.61 -16.79
C LYS A 214 -23.99 13.62 -16.20
N VAL A 215 -24.51 12.49 -15.75
CA VAL A 215 -23.71 11.36 -15.26
C VAL A 215 -23.26 10.51 -16.45
N THR A 216 -21.96 10.23 -16.52
CA THR A 216 -21.33 9.35 -17.53
C THR A 216 -20.42 8.33 -16.85
N TYR A 217 -20.07 7.25 -17.58
CA TYR A 217 -19.21 6.16 -17.10
C TYR A 217 -18.14 5.85 -18.17
N PRO A 218 -17.14 6.74 -18.37
CA PRO A 218 -16.18 6.60 -19.47
C PRO A 218 -15.14 5.50 -19.25
N LEU A 219 -14.88 5.08 -18.00
CA LEU A 219 -13.81 4.14 -17.67
C LEU A 219 -14.33 2.70 -17.72
N LYS A 220 -13.92 1.93 -18.74
CA LYS A 220 -14.44 0.57 -19.00
C LYS A 220 -13.95 -0.48 -17.99
N THR A 221 -12.79 -0.29 -17.35
CA THR A 221 -12.20 -1.19 -16.36
C THR A 221 -12.60 -0.88 -14.93
N ALA A 222 -13.24 0.28 -14.73
CA ALA A 222 -13.68 0.73 -13.42
C ALA A 222 -14.82 -0.15 -12.86
N PHE A 223 -14.81 -0.35 -11.55
CA PHE A 223 -15.83 -1.18 -10.89
C PHE A 223 -16.19 -0.64 -9.51
N ASN A 224 -16.86 -1.44 -8.69
CA ASN A 224 -17.15 -1.09 -7.30
C ASN A 224 -15.96 -1.40 -6.40
N TYR A 225 -15.10 -0.43 -6.21
CA TYR A 225 -13.94 -0.53 -5.33
C TYR A 225 -14.01 0.45 -4.16
N ARG A 226 -15.21 0.93 -3.79
CA ARG A 226 -15.41 1.87 -2.69
C ARG A 226 -15.13 1.23 -1.34
N MET A 227 -14.58 2.01 -0.42
CA MET A 227 -14.49 1.65 1.00
C MET A 227 -15.80 2.04 1.70
N SER A 228 -16.24 1.23 2.68
CA SER A 228 -17.39 1.58 3.51
C SER A 228 -17.06 2.69 4.53
N GLU A 229 -18.05 3.47 4.94
CA GLU A 229 -17.88 4.50 5.97
C GLU A 229 -17.52 3.90 7.33
N LEU A 230 -18.04 2.74 7.69
CA LEU A 230 -17.67 2.04 8.94
C LEU A 230 -16.20 1.58 8.91
N SER A 231 -15.69 1.08 7.77
CA SER A 231 -14.27 0.76 7.62
C SER A 231 -13.42 2.03 7.73
N ALA A 232 -13.86 3.14 7.16
CA ALA A 232 -13.16 4.41 7.26
C ALA A 232 -13.14 4.95 8.70
N ALA A 233 -14.25 4.83 9.44
CA ALA A 233 -14.31 5.17 10.86
C ALA A 233 -13.31 4.36 11.69
N LEU A 234 -13.24 3.04 11.45
CA LEU A 234 -12.22 2.19 12.08
C LEU A 234 -10.82 2.58 11.64
N GLY A 235 -10.65 3.01 10.37
CA GLY A 235 -9.39 3.47 9.81
C GLY A 235 -8.81 4.67 10.54
N ILE A 236 -9.63 5.66 10.87
CA ILE A 236 -9.22 6.83 11.66
C ILE A 236 -8.71 6.38 13.03
N VAL A 237 -9.44 5.52 13.70
CA VAL A 237 -9.09 5.01 15.04
C VAL A 237 -7.81 4.20 15.02
N GLN A 238 -7.65 3.31 14.03
CA GLN A 238 -6.46 2.48 13.87
C GLN A 238 -5.23 3.31 13.51
N LEU A 239 -5.39 4.38 12.74
CA LEU A 239 -4.29 5.29 12.41
C LEU A 239 -3.78 6.04 13.65
N GLU A 240 -4.69 6.50 14.51
CA GLU A 240 -4.32 7.12 15.78
C GLU A 240 -3.66 6.14 16.75
N ARG A 241 -4.10 4.87 16.72
CA ARG A 241 -3.53 3.79 17.52
C ARG A 241 -2.19 3.30 17.01
N LEU A 242 -1.88 3.55 15.73
CA LEU A 242 -0.69 2.99 15.05
C LEU A 242 0.62 3.23 15.81
N PRO A 243 0.93 4.42 16.36
CA PRO A 243 2.15 4.65 17.14
C PRO A 243 2.32 3.67 18.31
N THR A 244 1.26 3.42 19.08
CA THR A 244 1.27 2.46 20.20
C THR A 244 1.58 1.03 19.72
N VAL A 245 0.96 0.62 18.61
CA VAL A 245 1.21 -0.70 18.01
C VAL A 245 2.65 -0.82 17.52
N LEU A 246 3.19 0.21 16.89
CA LEU A 246 4.57 0.23 16.38
C LEU A 246 5.58 0.17 17.52
N GLU A 247 5.39 0.95 18.58
CA GLU A 247 6.25 0.93 19.75
C GLU A 247 6.30 -0.48 20.40
N TRP A 248 5.14 -1.12 20.52
CA TRP A 248 5.07 -2.48 21.03
C TRP A 248 5.85 -3.46 20.14
N LYS A 249 5.70 -3.38 18.81
CA LYS A 249 6.40 -4.23 17.86
C LYS A 249 7.92 -3.99 17.89
N GLN A 250 8.35 -2.73 17.98
CA GLN A 250 9.76 -2.37 18.10
C GLN A 250 10.39 -2.90 19.39
N ARG A 251 9.67 -2.80 20.52
CA ARG A 251 10.13 -3.39 21.80
C ARG A 251 10.24 -4.91 21.71
N LEU A 252 9.33 -5.58 21.00
CA LEU A 252 9.39 -7.02 20.78
C LEU A 252 10.57 -7.40 19.87
N ALA A 253 10.77 -6.66 18.77
CA ALA A 253 11.90 -6.85 17.86
C ALA A 253 13.24 -6.69 18.59
N ALA A 254 13.39 -5.67 19.44
CA ALA A 254 14.60 -5.47 20.25
C ALA A 254 14.89 -6.64 21.23
N LYS A 255 13.87 -7.41 21.67
CA LYS A 255 14.08 -8.64 22.44
C LYS A 255 14.59 -9.77 21.55
N TYR A 256 14.04 -9.91 20.34
CA TYR A 256 14.49 -10.91 19.37
C TYR A 256 15.90 -10.64 18.86
N ASP A 257 16.30 -9.36 18.72
CA ASP A 257 17.65 -8.96 18.34
C ASP A 257 18.75 -9.50 19.29
N LYS A 258 18.40 -9.75 20.55
CA LYS A 258 19.31 -10.36 21.54
C LYS A 258 19.45 -11.88 21.41
N ILE A 259 18.56 -12.53 20.64
CA ILE A 259 18.47 -13.97 20.50
C ILE A 259 18.97 -14.43 19.14
N PHE A 260 18.67 -13.64 18.07
CA PHE A 260 18.92 -14.04 16.69
C PHE A 260 19.93 -13.11 16.02
N ASP A 261 21.10 -13.63 15.70
CA ASP A 261 22.12 -12.87 14.94
C ASP A 261 21.91 -12.93 13.42
N ASN A 262 21.33 -14.04 12.92
CA ASN A 262 21.07 -14.30 11.50
C ASN A 262 19.69 -13.80 11.07
N ARG A 263 19.45 -12.52 11.27
CA ARG A 263 18.20 -11.83 10.90
C ARG A 263 18.40 -10.77 9.83
N VAL A 264 17.32 -10.26 9.27
CA VAL A 264 17.38 -9.04 8.48
C VAL A 264 17.84 -7.89 9.38
N LYS A 265 18.94 -7.24 9.00
CA LYS A 265 19.53 -6.08 9.70
C LYS A 265 19.20 -4.84 8.90
N LEU A 266 18.42 -3.94 9.51
CA LEU A 266 18.00 -2.71 8.86
C LEU A 266 19.19 -1.78 8.59
N PRO A 267 19.25 -1.10 7.43
CA PRO A 267 20.19 -0.02 7.19
C PRO A 267 20.01 1.12 8.20
N ASP A 268 21.07 1.91 8.38
CA ASP A 268 21.05 3.07 9.27
C ASP A 268 19.93 4.06 8.86
N GLY A 269 19.21 4.55 9.86
CA GLY A 269 18.12 5.50 9.68
C GLY A 269 16.82 4.90 9.11
N MET A 270 16.77 3.59 8.82
CA MET A 270 15.53 2.92 8.41
C MET A 270 14.71 2.52 9.63
N VAL A 271 13.42 2.82 9.59
CA VAL A 271 12.43 2.40 10.58
C VAL A 271 11.55 1.31 9.99
N SER A 272 11.35 0.22 10.73
CA SER A 272 10.44 -0.87 10.37
C SER A 272 9.15 -0.81 11.17
N GLY A 273 8.02 -1.09 10.51
CA GLY A 273 6.74 -1.39 11.15
C GLY A 273 6.66 -2.83 11.68
N TYR A 274 7.68 -3.63 11.44
CA TYR A 274 7.79 -5.04 11.88
C TYR A 274 6.50 -5.82 11.65
N TYR A 275 6.01 -5.81 10.40
CA TYR A 275 4.92 -6.71 10.01
C TYR A 275 5.34 -8.16 10.24
N LYS A 276 6.62 -8.47 9.92
CA LYS A 276 7.30 -9.72 10.25
C LYS A 276 8.68 -9.43 10.83
N TYR A 277 9.11 -10.24 11.76
CA TYR A 277 10.50 -10.32 12.17
C TYR A 277 11.12 -11.51 11.43
N ILE A 278 12.09 -11.26 10.56
CA ILE A 278 12.63 -12.26 9.63
C ILE A 278 13.98 -12.76 10.15
N VAL A 279 14.07 -14.07 10.34
CA VAL A 279 15.28 -14.80 10.71
C VAL A 279 15.60 -15.77 9.57
N PHE A 280 16.87 -15.82 9.18
CA PHE A 280 17.31 -16.79 8.19
C PHE A 280 17.53 -18.16 8.84
N GLY A 281 17.24 -19.26 8.11
CA GLY A 281 17.50 -20.61 8.57
C GLY A 281 18.99 -20.89 8.72
N TYR A 282 19.34 -21.85 9.56
CA TYR A 282 20.70 -22.36 9.69
C TYR A 282 20.97 -23.40 8.62
#